data_1d4e30ac766c34221a5416edb1be15c9
#
_entry.id   1d4e30ac766c34221a5416edb1be15c9
#
_cell.length_a   1.000
_cell.length_b   1.000
_cell.length_c   1.000
_cell.angle_alpha   90.00
_cell.angle_beta   90.00
_cell.angle_gamma   90.00
#
_symmetry.space_group_name_H-M   'P 1'
#
loop_
_entity.id
_entity.type
_entity.pdbx_description
1 polymer ?
#
loop_
_entity_poly.entity_id
_entity_poly.type
_entity_poly.pdbx_seq_one_letter_code
_entity_poly.pdbx_strand_id
1 'polypeptide(L)'
;LFHSDIAGRGMVFFLWVTVFNVFSVSVFWAFMADVFSSTDARKYYGYIGAAGTIGAFTGPIITRTLAEQVGLANLMLVSAGFLAVCMLCILRLRRWAVQREVSLGRDNESAMGGDILAGLKLIAKEPLLRWLAVMVFLGVGVGQLLYNQQAEIARTAFSTAEARTAYYAGIDIAVNVLTLVVQLLFTRALLSRYGLLPVLMIPMVVLLLGFAVLTASPLPI
;
A
#
# COMPACT_ATOMS: atom_id res chain seq x y z
N LEU A 1 9.46 26.11 0.30
CA LEU A 1 10.18 25.11 -0.54
C LEU A 1 10.04 25.40 -2.04
N PHE A 2 8.88 25.88 -2.54
CA PHE A 2 8.69 26.10 -3.99
C PHE A 2 9.23 27.47 -4.49
N HIS A 3 9.62 28.37 -3.61
CA HIS A 3 10.14 29.69 -3.96
C HIS A 3 11.65 29.85 -3.77
N SER A 4 12.34 28.82 -3.31
CA SER A 4 13.81 28.84 -3.15
C SER A 4 14.47 27.95 -4.20
N ASP A 5 15.45 28.47 -4.94
CA ASP A 5 16.22 27.76 -5.96
C ASP A 5 17.30 26.84 -5.34
N ILE A 6 16.88 25.94 -4.46
CA ILE A 6 17.79 24.96 -3.86
C ILE A 6 17.91 23.76 -4.81
N ALA A 7 19.11 23.51 -5.31
CA ALA A 7 19.41 22.31 -6.10
C ALA A 7 19.08 21.05 -5.28
N GLY A 8 18.32 20.11 -5.84
CA GLY A 8 17.96 18.85 -5.15
C GLY A 8 16.66 18.90 -4.32
N ARG A 9 15.95 20.02 -4.24
CA ARG A 9 14.67 20.13 -3.49
C ARG A 9 13.62 19.09 -3.88
N GLY A 10 13.54 18.77 -5.17
CA GLY A 10 12.63 17.73 -5.66
C GLY A 10 12.97 16.34 -5.13
N MET A 11 14.26 16.03 -5.04
CA MET A 11 14.76 14.76 -4.49
C MET A 11 14.46 14.65 -2.99
N VAL A 12 14.71 15.72 -2.23
CA VAL A 12 14.39 15.76 -0.79
C VAL A 12 12.89 15.59 -0.55
N PHE A 13 12.06 16.30 -1.32
CA PHE A 13 10.61 16.17 -1.24
C PHE A 13 10.15 14.75 -1.58
N PHE A 14 10.67 14.16 -2.65
CA PHE A 14 10.34 12.79 -3.05
C PHE A 14 10.73 11.78 -1.98
N LEU A 15 11.94 11.86 -1.44
CA LEU A 15 12.40 10.99 -0.35
C LEU A 15 11.51 11.13 0.88
N TRP A 16 11.21 12.38 1.29
CA TRP A 16 10.36 12.63 2.45
C TRP A 16 8.96 12.03 2.27
N VAL A 17 8.31 12.26 1.13
CA VAL A 17 6.98 11.71 0.84
C VAL A 17 6.99 10.18 0.82
N THR A 18 8.04 9.57 0.22
CA THR A 18 8.16 8.11 0.14
C THR A 18 8.34 7.49 1.52
N VAL A 19 9.24 8.04 2.34
CA VAL A 19 9.47 7.57 3.72
C VAL A 19 8.23 7.75 4.56
N PHE A 20 7.57 8.92 4.48
CA PHE A 20 6.32 9.18 5.17
C PHE A 20 5.21 8.18 4.80
N ASN A 21 5.08 7.86 3.52
CA ASN A 21 4.08 6.90 3.04
C ASN A 21 4.32 5.51 3.64
N VAL A 22 5.53 4.98 3.51
CA VAL A 22 5.91 3.66 4.04
C VAL A 22 5.72 3.61 5.55
N PHE A 23 6.15 4.65 6.27
CA PHE A 23 5.98 4.75 7.73
C PHE A 23 4.50 4.75 8.13
N SER A 24 3.68 5.59 7.48
CA SER A 24 2.25 5.72 7.78
C SER A 24 1.50 4.40 7.57
N VAL A 25 1.78 3.70 6.47
CA VAL A 25 1.19 2.39 6.17
C VAL A 25 1.62 1.34 7.19
N SER A 26 2.90 1.33 7.57
CA SER A 26 3.44 0.39 8.56
C SER A 26 2.80 0.59 9.94
N VAL A 27 2.71 1.85 10.40
CA VAL A 27 2.07 2.19 11.68
C VAL A 27 0.58 1.87 11.66
N PHE A 28 -0.10 2.12 10.54
CA PHE A 28 -1.52 1.77 10.39
C PHE A 28 -1.75 0.27 10.54
N TRP A 29 -0.97 -0.57 9.87
CA TRP A 29 -1.13 -2.03 9.98
C TRP A 29 -0.71 -2.57 11.35
N ALA A 30 0.30 -1.98 11.99
CA ALA A 30 0.66 -2.30 13.36
C ALA A 30 -0.52 -2.02 14.32
N PHE A 31 -1.10 -0.82 14.24
CA PHE A 31 -2.30 -0.46 15.01
C PHE A 31 -3.46 -1.43 14.75
N MET A 32 -3.70 -1.82 13.49
CA MET A 32 -4.75 -2.78 13.16
C MET A 32 -4.50 -4.16 13.77
N ALA A 33 -3.25 -4.61 13.82
CA ALA A 33 -2.88 -5.88 14.45
C ALA A 33 -3.07 -5.85 15.98
N ASP A 34 -2.87 -4.70 16.61
CA ASP A 34 -3.06 -4.55 18.06
C ASP A 34 -4.54 -4.50 18.45
N VAL A 35 -5.36 -3.82 17.67
CA VAL A 35 -6.77 -3.54 18.01
C VAL A 35 -7.71 -4.69 17.63
N PHE A 36 -7.42 -5.44 16.58
CA PHE A 36 -8.30 -6.50 16.09
C PHE A 36 -7.84 -7.89 16.48
N SER A 37 -8.80 -8.73 16.94
CA SER A 37 -8.56 -10.16 17.11
C SER A 37 -8.38 -10.84 15.74
N SER A 38 -7.78 -12.04 15.70
CA SER A 38 -7.62 -12.83 14.46
C SER A 38 -8.97 -13.08 13.76
N THR A 39 -10.05 -13.23 14.50
CA THR A 39 -11.40 -13.44 13.96
C THR A 39 -11.96 -12.15 13.34
N ASP A 40 -11.79 -11.03 14.02
CA ASP A 40 -12.23 -9.72 13.54
C ASP A 40 -11.41 -9.28 12.32
N ALA A 41 -10.11 -9.54 12.32
CA ALA A 41 -9.22 -9.25 11.21
C ALA A 41 -9.69 -9.91 9.91
N ARG A 42 -10.04 -11.22 9.95
CA ARG A 42 -10.59 -11.95 8.79
C ARG A 42 -11.89 -11.35 8.27
N LYS A 43 -12.69 -10.73 9.15
CA LYS A 43 -13.97 -10.12 8.78
C LYS A 43 -13.83 -8.71 8.21
N TYR A 44 -12.95 -7.89 8.79
CA TYR A 44 -12.93 -6.45 8.53
C TYR A 44 -11.79 -5.98 7.64
N TYR A 45 -10.65 -6.69 7.59
CA TYR A 45 -9.48 -6.24 6.81
C TYR A 45 -9.77 -6.10 5.31
N GLY A 46 -10.63 -6.96 4.75
CA GLY A 46 -11.05 -6.82 3.36
C GLY A 46 -11.79 -5.51 3.08
N TYR A 47 -12.70 -5.10 3.97
CA TYR A 47 -13.44 -3.84 3.82
C TYR A 47 -12.55 -2.61 4.04
N ILE A 48 -11.64 -2.69 5.00
CA ILE A 48 -10.67 -1.60 5.26
C ILE A 48 -9.71 -1.45 4.07
N GLY A 49 -9.23 -2.57 3.53
CA GLY A 49 -8.43 -2.57 2.31
C GLY A 49 -9.19 -1.98 1.12
N ALA A 50 -10.47 -2.34 0.95
CA ALA A 50 -11.31 -1.77 -0.09
C ALA A 50 -11.51 -0.26 0.04
N ALA A 51 -11.66 0.27 1.26
CA ALA A 51 -11.70 1.71 1.50
C ALA A 51 -10.39 2.40 1.08
N GLY A 52 -9.24 1.77 1.34
CA GLY A 52 -7.94 2.23 0.85
C GLY A 52 -7.87 2.26 -0.68
N THR A 53 -8.38 1.23 -1.34
CA THR A 53 -8.42 1.16 -2.81
C THR A 53 -9.34 2.24 -3.40
N ILE A 54 -10.49 2.52 -2.76
CA ILE A 54 -11.36 3.64 -3.16
C ILE A 54 -10.60 4.97 -3.02
N GLY A 55 -9.85 5.16 -1.93
CA GLY A 55 -9.00 6.34 -1.75
C GLY A 55 -7.93 6.48 -2.84
N ALA A 56 -7.26 5.37 -3.18
CA ALA A 56 -6.26 5.34 -4.25
C ALA A 56 -6.85 5.65 -5.64
N PHE A 57 -8.12 5.33 -5.86
CA PHE A 57 -8.83 5.68 -7.09
C PHE A 57 -9.33 7.13 -7.10
N THR A 58 -9.91 7.59 -6.01
CA THR A 58 -10.52 8.93 -5.92
C THR A 58 -9.47 10.05 -5.77
N GLY A 59 -8.33 9.76 -5.13
CA GLY A 59 -7.24 10.72 -4.94
C GLY A 59 -6.76 11.38 -6.24
N PRO A 60 -6.33 10.61 -7.25
CA PRO A 60 -5.92 11.14 -8.55
C PRO A 60 -7.02 11.93 -9.27
N ILE A 61 -8.30 11.51 -9.15
CA ILE A 61 -9.43 12.23 -9.75
C ILE A 61 -9.58 13.60 -9.10
N ILE A 62 -9.58 13.66 -7.77
CA ILE A 62 -9.65 14.91 -7.00
C ILE A 62 -8.47 15.81 -7.37
N THR A 63 -7.26 15.25 -7.40
CA THR A 63 -6.05 15.99 -7.74
C THR A 63 -6.14 16.61 -9.13
N ARG A 64 -6.57 15.85 -10.13
CA ARG A 64 -6.72 16.33 -11.50
C ARG A 64 -7.74 17.47 -11.60
N THR A 65 -8.93 17.28 -11.04
CA THR A 65 -10.00 18.27 -11.12
C THR A 65 -9.68 19.55 -10.36
N LEU A 66 -9.03 19.46 -9.19
CA LEU A 66 -8.65 20.64 -8.41
C LEU A 66 -7.39 21.32 -8.96
N ALA A 67 -6.43 20.58 -9.52
CA ALA A 67 -5.21 21.18 -10.06
C ALA A 67 -5.50 22.24 -11.15
N GLU A 68 -6.51 21.98 -11.98
CA GLU A 68 -6.94 22.89 -13.04
C GLU A 68 -7.62 24.17 -12.47
N GLN A 69 -8.29 24.06 -11.31
CA GLN A 69 -9.09 25.14 -10.74
C GLN A 69 -8.30 26.00 -9.74
N VAL A 70 -7.50 25.38 -8.88
CA VAL A 70 -6.86 26.05 -7.76
C VAL A 70 -5.34 26.19 -7.90
N GLY A 71 -4.74 25.50 -8.85
CA GLY A 71 -3.30 25.48 -9.08
C GLY A 71 -2.53 24.58 -8.09
N LEU A 72 -1.30 24.25 -8.47
CA LEU A 72 -0.48 23.24 -7.77
C LEU A 72 -0.15 23.63 -6.31
N ALA A 73 0.06 24.91 -6.03
CA ALA A 73 0.39 25.36 -4.67
C ALA A 73 -0.78 25.18 -3.69
N ASN A 74 -2.00 25.49 -4.13
CA ASN A 74 -3.19 25.34 -3.31
C ASN A 74 -3.61 23.86 -3.17
N LEU A 75 -3.24 23.02 -4.10
CA LEU A 75 -3.44 21.56 -4.00
C LEU A 75 -2.71 20.96 -2.79
N MET A 76 -1.55 21.52 -2.41
CA MET A 76 -0.86 21.12 -1.18
C MET A 76 -1.65 21.46 0.09
N LEU A 77 -2.38 22.58 0.10
CA LEU A 77 -3.27 22.92 1.22
C LEU A 77 -4.46 21.95 1.31
N VAL A 78 -4.99 21.52 0.17
CA VAL A 78 -6.02 20.45 0.13
C VAL A 78 -5.49 19.16 0.72
N SER A 79 -4.27 18.75 0.33
CA SER A 79 -3.61 17.57 0.89
C SER A 79 -3.38 17.69 2.40
N ALA A 80 -2.96 18.87 2.89
CA ALA A 80 -2.84 19.14 4.32
C ALA A 80 -4.19 19.06 5.03
N GLY A 81 -5.27 19.51 4.40
CA GLY A 81 -6.64 19.35 4.90
C GLY A 81 -7.03 17.86 5.07
N PHE A 82 -6.74 17.01 4.09
CA PHE A 82 -6.96 15.56 4.22
C PHE A 82 -6.15 14.95 5.37
N LEU A 83 -4.89 15.36 5.55
CA LEU A 83 -4.08 14.91 6.70
C LEU A 83 -4.66 15.39 8.04
N ALA A 84 -5.19 16.59 8.10
CA ALA A 84 -5.90 17.09 9.30
C ALA A 84 -7.15 16.23 9.61
N VAL A 85 -7.93 15.86 8.58
CA VAL A 85 -9.06 14.93 8.74
C VAL A 85 -8.59 13.56 9.24
N CYS A 86 -7.51 13.00 8.69
CA CYS A 86 -6.92 11.76 9.18
C CYS A 86 -6.53 11.87 10.66
N MET A 87 -5.92 12.98 11.06
CA MET A 87 -5.55 13.22 12.47
C MET A 87 -6.78 13.28 13.38
N LEU A 88 -7.85 13.95 12.95
CA LEU A 88 -9.13 13.93 13.67
C LEU A 88 -9.73 12.53 13.80
N CYS A 89 -9.65 11.73 12.75
CA CYS A 89 -10.08 10.32 12.80
C CYS A 89 -9.27 9.53 13.83
N ILE A 90 -7.95 9.69 13.88
CA ILE A 90 -7.07 9.03 14.86
C ILE A 90 -7.45 9.45 16.28
N LEU A 91 -7.66 10.75 16.52
CA LEU A 91 -8.08 11.25 17.84
C LEU A 91 -9.44 10.70 18.29
N ARG A 92 -10.37 10.52 17.35
CA ARG A 92 -11.67 9.89 17.62
C ARG A 92 -11.56 8.41 17.91
N LEU A 93 -10.72 7.70 17.15
CA LEU A 93 -10.48 6.27 17.32
C LEU A 93 -9.70 5.94 18.59
N ARG A 94 -8.87 6.86 19.09
CA ARG A 94 -8.04 6.64 20.30
C ARG A 94 -8.87 6.14 21.51
N ARG A 95 -9.99 6.78 21.79
CA ARG A 95 -10.85 6.39 22.93
C ARG A 95 -11.41 4.99 22.76
N TRP A 96 -11.85 4.66 21.56
CA TRP A 96 -12.37 3.34 21.23
C TRP A 96 -11.28 2.28 21.24
N ALA A 97 -10.08 2.58 20.74
CA ALA A 97 -8.93 1.67 20.75
C ALA A 97 -8.52 1.30 22.17
N VAL A 98 -8.37 2.26 23.07
CA VAL A 98 -8.04 2.02 24.49
C VAL A 98 -9.10 1.12 25.16
N GLN A 99 -10.39 1.37 24.93
CA GLN A 99 -11.44 0.52 25.48
C GLN A 99 -11.38 -0.92 24.93
N ARG A 100 -10.98 -1.08 23.68
CA ARG A 100 -10.85 -2.37 23.03
C ARG A 100 -9.64 -3.15 23.55
N GLU A 101 -8.51 -2.50 23.74
CA GLU A 101 -7.30 -3.09 24.35
C GLU A 101 -7.60 -3.63 25.76
N VAL A 102 -8.27 -2.84 26.60
CA VAL A 102 -8.76 -3.25 27.93
C VAL A 102 -9.63 -4.50 27.81
N SER A 103 -10.58 -4.51 26.88
CA SER A 103 -11.49 -5.64 26.68
C SER A 103 -10.80 -6.93 26.20
N LEU A 104 -9.63 -6.80 25.57
CA LEU A 104 -8.80 -7.93 25.12
C LEU A 104 -7.79 -8.41 26.16
N GLY A 105 -7.77 -7.80 27.35
CA GLY A 105 -6.86 -8.15 28.45
C GLY A 105 -5.39 -7.80 28.17
N ARG A 106 -5.14 -6.85 27.25
CA ARG A 106 -3.80 -6.39 26.85
C ARG A 106 -3.29 -5.18 27.64
N ASP A 107 -4.00 -4.80 28.70
CA ASP A 107 -3.69 -3.65 29.55
C ASP A 107 -2.27 -3.62 30.15
N ASN A 108 -1.58 -4.75 30.17
CA ASN A 108 -0.26 -4.90 30.82
C ASN A 108 0.89 -5.12 29.82
N GLU A 109 0.64 -5.09 28.52
CA GLU A 109 1.74 -5.04 27.57
C GLU A 109 2.28 -3.60 27.55
N SER A 110 3.18 -3.30 28.50
CA SER A 110 4.04 -2.12 28.45
C SER A 110 4.55 -1.96 27.02
N ALA A 111 4.37 -0.75 26.46
CA ALA A 111 4.94 -0.40 25.17
C ALA A 111 6.34 -1.02 25.11
N MET A 112 6.56 -1.92 24.17
CA MET A 112 7.87 -2.56 24.00
C MET A 112 8.90 -1.46 23.70
N GLY A 113 9.45 -0.87 24.76
CA GLY A 113 10.66 -0.07 24.70
C GLY A 113 11.79 -1.01 24.36
N GLY A 114 11.82 -1.46 23.10
CA GLY A 114 12.80 -2.42 22.62
C GLY A 114 13.97 -1.71 21.97
N ASP A 115 15.15 -2.32 22.12
CA ASP A 115 16.32 -2.04 21.30
C ASP A 115 15.87 -1.97 19.81
N ILE A 116 16.31 -0.97 19.06
CA ILE A 116 16.00 -0.76 17.63
C ILE A 116 16.24 -2.04 16.81
N LEU A 117 17.21 -2.85 17.24
CA LEU A 117 17.55 -4.11 16.59
C LEU A 117 16.74 -5.33 17.11
N ALA A 118 15.85 -5.15 18.10
CA ALA A 118 15.08 -6.26 18.67
C ALA A 118 14.22 -6.95 17.61
N GLY A 119 13.57 -6.19 16.72
CA GLY A 119 12.80 -6.73 15.60
C GLY A 119 13.66 -7.55 14.63
N LEU A 120 14.85 -7.08 14.29
CA LEU A 120 15.79 -7.81 13.43
C LEU A 120 16.30 -9.08 14.09
N LYS A 121 16.63 -9.04 15.38
CA LYS A 121 17.02 -10.21 16.15
C LYS A 121 15.90 -11.25 16.23
N LEU A 122 14.65 -10.80 16.36
CA LEU A 122 13.49 -11.68 16.38
C LEU A 122 13.27 -12.36 15.02
N ILE A 123 13.36 -11.61 13.92
CA ILE A 123 13.28 -12.16 12.56
C ILE A 123 14.38 -13.22 12.34
N ALA A 124 15.60 -12.96 12.82
CA ALA A 124 16.71 -13.91 12.68
C ALA A 124 16.51 -15.19 13.51
N LYS A 125 15.85 -15.09 14.67
CA LYS A 125 15.64 -16.23 15.58
C LYS A 125 14.44 -17.09 15.19
N GLU A 126 13.30 -16.45 14.80
CA GLU A 126 12.04 -17.14 14.54
C GLU A 126 11.94 -17.56 13.08
N PRO A 127 11.88 -18.87 12.77
CA PRO A 127 11.81 -19.36 11.40
C PRO A 127 10.60 -18.81 10.63
N LEU A 128 9.44 -18.68 11.28
CA LEU A 128 8.23 -18.15 10.66
C LEU A 128 8.45 -16.72 10.18
N LEU A 129 8.98 -15.86 11.05
CA LEU A 129 9.22 -14.44 10.73
C LEU A 129 10.27 -14.29 9.63
N ARG A 130 11.30 -15.13 9.64
CA ARG A 130 12.33 -15.15 8.59
C ARG A 130 11.75 -15.48 7.24
N TRP A 131 10.92 -16.52 7.12
CA TRP A 131 10.29 -16.90 5.85
C TRP A 131 9.29 -15.84 5.37
N LEU A 132 8.55 -15.21 6.28
CA LEU A 132 7.68 -14.08 5.94
C LEU A 132 8.50 -12.88 5.43
N ALA A 133 9.61 -12.56 6.08
CA ALA A 133 10.49 -11.48 5.63
C ALA A 133 11.07 -11.76 4.23
N VAL A 134 11.52 -13.00 3.97
CA VAL A 134 12.01 -13.41 2.64
C VAL A 134 10.89 -13.30 1.61
N MET A 135 9.69 -13.76 1.93
CA MET A 135 8.54 -13.67 1.02
C MET A 135 8.23 -12.22 0.65
N VAL A 136 8.17 -11.33 1.64
CA VAL A 136 7.92 -9.90 1.42
C VAL A 136 9.04 -9.27 0.60
N PHE A 137 10.30 -9.55 0.95
CA PHE A 137 11.46 -9.04 0.22
C PHE A 137 11.44 -9.44 -1.26
N LEU A 138 11.22 -10.72 -1.55
CA LEU A 138 11.16 -11.22 -2.92
C LEU A 138 9.94 -10.66 -3.66
N GLY A 139 8.77 -10.61 -3.02
CA GLY A 139 7.55 -10.08 -3.61
C GLY A 139 7.67 -8.60 -3.99
N VAL A 140 8.20 -7.79 -3.09
CA VAL A 140 8.46 -6.35 -3.37
C VAL A 140 9.53 -6.20 -4.44
N GLY A 141 10.61 -7.00 -4.39
CA GLY A 141 11.67 -6.99 -5.39
C GLY A 141 11.17 -7.30 -6.80
N VAL A 142 10.37 -8.35 -6.95
CA VAL A 142 9.74 -8.70 -8.23
C VAL A 142 8.80 -7.59 -8.70
N GLY A 143 7.97 -7.04 -7.81
CA GLY A 143 7.10 -5.90 -8.13
C GLY A 143 7.87 -4.70 -8.66
N GLN A 144 9.01 -4.36 -8.04
CA GLN A 144 9.86 -3.26 -8.47
C GLN A 144 10.52 -3.52 -9.83
N LEU A 145 10.95 -4.75 -10.09
CA LEU A 145 11.49 -5.14 -11.41
C LEU A 145 10.44 -4.99 -12.51
N LEU A 146 9.22 -5.48 -12.27
CA LEU A 146 8.11 -5.35 -13.23
C LEU A 146 7.72 -3.90 -13.47
N TYR A 147 7.71 -3.07 -12.43
CA TYR A 147 7.44 -1.64 -12.55
C TYR A 147 8.47 -0.94 -13.46
N ASN A 148 9.75 -1.26 -13.30
CA ASN A 148 10.81 -0.72 -14.14
C ASN A 148 10.68 -1.18 -15.60
N GLN A 149 10.33 -2.46 -15.84
CA GLN A 149 10.08 -2.98 -17.19
C GLN A 149 8.87 -2.31 -17.85
N GLN A 150 7.79 -2.13 -17.10
CA GLN A 150 6.61 -1.39 -17.58
C GLN A 150 6.96 0.04 -17.99
N ALA A 151 7.83 0.70 -17.19
CA ALA A 151 8.30 2.05 -17.51
C ALA A 151 9.08 2.07 -18.83
N GLU A 152 9.94 1.09 -19.08
CA GLU A 152 10.70 0.99 -20.33
C GLU A 152 9.81 0.71 -21.54
N ILE A 153 8.84 -0.22 -21.41
CA ILE A 153 7.85 -0.50 -22.45
C ILE A 153 7.05 0.77 -22.80
N ALA A 154 6.60 1.52 -21.81
CA ALA A 154 5.87 2.75 -22.04
C ALA A 154 6.74 3.84 -22.72
N ARG A 155 8.03 3.89 -22.42
CA ARG A 155 8.97 4.84 -23.06
C ARG A 155 9.22 4.49 -24.53
N THR A 156 9.29 3.21 -24.87
CA THR A 156 9.52 2.75 -26.24
C THR A 156 8.25 2.80 -27.11
N ALA A 157 7.09 2.46 -26.50
CA ALA A 157 5.82 2.40 -27.21
C ALA A 157 5.17 3.78 -27.46
N PHE A 158 5.42 4.75 -26.57
CA PHE A 158 4.78 6.07 -26.64
C PHE A 158 5.81 7.19 -26.68
N SER A 159 5.81 7.96 -27.77
CA SER A 159 6.76 9.05 -27.99
C SER A 159 6.47 10.31 -27.16
N THR A 160 5.19 10.55 -26.81
CA THR A 160 4.79 11.75 -26.07
C THR A 160 4.56 11.49 -24.58
N ALA A 161 4.80 12.50 -23.76
CA ALA A 161 4.56 12.42 -22.30
C ALA A 161 3.08 12.22 -21.99
N GLU A 162 2.20 12.86 -22.76
CA GLU A 162 0.75 12.78 -22.59
C GLU A 162 0.23 11.36 -22.86
N ALA A 163 0.71 10.71 -23.93
CA ALA A 163 0.34 9.33 -24.25
C ALA A 163 0.80 8.34 -23.17
N ARG A 164 2.01 8.51 -22.64
CA ARG A 164 2.51 7.72 -21.50
C ARG A 164 1.66 7.91 -20.25
N THR A 165 1.31 9.15 -19.94
CA THR A 165 0.46 9.46 -18.79
C THR A 165 -0.93 8.83 -18.92
N ALA A 166 -1.53 8.90 -20.12
CA ALA A 166 -2.81 8.25 -20.39
C ALA A 166 -2.74 6.72 -20.26
N TYR A 167 -1.66 6.11 -20.74
CA TYR A 167 -1.41 4.67 -20.61
C TYR A 167 -1.33 4.24 -19.13
N TYR A 168 -0.52 4.93 -18.32
CA TYR A 168 -0.42 4.63 -16.89
C TYR A 168 -1.75 4.83 -16.17
N ALA A 169 -2.45 5.92 -16.45
CA ALA A 169 -3.76 6.18 -15.86
C ALA A 169 -4.77 5.07 -16.19
N GLY A 170 -4.75 4.56 -17.44
CA GLY A 170 -5.58 3.43 -17.85
C GLY A 170 -5.28 2.15 -17.08
N ILE A 171 -3.99 1.81 -16.94
CA ILE A 171 -3.57 0.64 -16.14
C ILE A 171 -3.95 0.82 -14.68
N ASP A 172 -3.69 1.97 -14.08
CA ASP A 172 -4.01 2.22 -12.67
C ASP A 172 -5.51 2.07 -12.40
N ILE A 173 -6.36 2.57 -13.30
CA ILE A 173 -7.81 2.38 -13.21
C ILE A 173 -8.16 0.89 -13.26
N ALA A 174 -7.65 0.17 -14.25
CA ALA A 174 -7.93 -1.26 -14.42
C ALA A 174 -7.47 -2.08 -13.21
N VAL A 175 -6.27 -1.83 -12.70
CA VAL A 175 -5.72 -2.50 -11.51
C VAL A 175 -6.56 -2.18 -10.28
N ASN A 176 -6.91 -0.92 -10.05
CA ASN A 176 -7.70 -0.53 -8.88
C ASN A 176 -9.12 -1.12 -8.92
N VAL A 177 -9.78 -1.13 -10.09
CA VAL A 177 -11.10 -1.76 -10.26
C VAL A 177 -11.01 -3.27 -10.00
N LEU A 178 -10.04 -3.95 -10.60
CA LEU A 178 -9.85 -5.39 -10.40
C LEU A 178 -9.53 -5.71 -8.93
N THR A 179 -8.67 -4.93 -8.30
CA THR A 179 -8.33 -5.06 -6.88
C THR A 179 -9.56 -4.91 -6.00
N LEU A 180 -10.39 -3.90 -6.27
CA LEU A 180 -11.63 -3.67 -5.52
C LEU A 180 -12.60 -4.85 -5.67
N VAL A 181 -12.77 -5.37 -6.87
CA VAL A 181 -13.61 -6.55 -7.15
C VAL A 181 -13.09 -7.76 -6.36
N VAL A 182 -11.79 -8.03 -6.42
CA VAL A 182 -11.17 -9.16 -5.69
C VAL A 182 -11.32 -8.97 -4.18
N GLN A 183 -11.09 -7.79 -3.66
CA GLN A 183 -11.19 -7.50 -2.22
C GLN A 183 -12.63 -7.67 -1.70
N LEU A 184 -13.61 -7.16 -2.41
CA LEU A 184 -15.00 -7.19 -1.95
C LEU A 184 -15.66 -8.55 -2.13
N LEU A 185 -15.43 -9.22 -3.26
CA LEU A 185 -16.14 -10.42 -3.63
C LEU A 185 -15.40 -11.70 -3.24
N PHE A 186 -14.08 -11.74 -3.43
CA PHE A 186 -13.32 -12.99 -3.34
C PHE A 186 -12.50 -13.12 -2.06
N THR A 187 -11.92 -12.06 -1.53
CA THR A 187 -10.97 -12.15 -0.40
C THR A 187 -11.59 -12.84 0.81
N ARG A 188 -12.79 -12.42 1.21
CA ARG A 188 -13.48 -13.03 2.36
C ARG A 188 -13.84 -14.50 2.11
N ALA A 189 -14.39 -14.81 0.93
CA ALA A 189 -14.80 -16.17 0.58
C ALA A 189 -13.59 -17.12 0.51
N LEU A 190 -12.50 -16.67 -0.08
CA LEU A 190 -11.26 -17.45 -0.19
C LEU A 190 -10.62 -17.69 1.19
N LEU A 191 -10.49 -16.66 2.01
CA LEU A 191 -9.91 -16.78 3.35
C LEU A 191 -10.75 -17.66 4.28
N SER A 192 -12.09 -17.57 4.20
CA SER A 192 -12.97 -18.39 5.03
C SER A 192 -12.99 -19.85 4.60
N ARG A 193 -12.87 -20.13 3.29
CA ARG A 193 -12.98 -21.48 2.73
C ARG A 193 -11.66 -22.24 2.71
N TYR A 194 -10.57 -21.58 2.34
CA TYR A 194 -9.28 -22.21 2.11
C TYR A 194 -8.21 -21.87 3.16
N GLY A 195 -8.48 -20.85 4.00
CA GLY A 195 -7.52 -20.37 4.98
C GLY A 195 -6.44 -19.48 4.37
N LEU A 196 -5.48 -19.07 5.20
CA LEU A 196 -4.48 -18.06 4.84
C LEU A 196 -3.43 -18.57 3.84
N LEU A 197 -2.87 -19.76 4.07
CA LEU A 197 -1.74 -20.26 3.28
C LEU A 197 -2.08 -20.47 1.79
N PRO A 198 -3.15 -21.19 1.41
CA PRO A 198 -3.52 -21.32 0.00
C PRO A 198 -3.82 -19.99 -0.67
N VAL A 199 -4.46 -19.07 0.04
CA VAL A 199 -4.81 -17.75 -0.51
C VAL A 199 -3.57 -16.91 -0.78
N LEU A 200 -2.52 -16.99 0.06
CA LEU A 200 -1.23 -16.35 -0.17
C LEU A 200 -0.47 -16.92 -1.38
N MET A 201 -0.70 -18.19 -1.73
CA MET A 201 -0.07 -18.82 -2.90
C MET A 201 -0.67 -18.38 -4.22
N ILE A 202 -1.96 -17.97 -4.25
CA ILE A 202 -2.67 -17.61 -5.49
C ILE A 202 -1.91 -16.53 -6.29
N PRO A 203 -1.57 -15.35 -5.73
CA PRO A 203 -0.86 -14.31 -6.49
C PRO A 203 0.51 -14.78 -6.99
N MET A 204 1.22 -15.62 -6.24
CA MET A 204 2.52 -16.15 -6.64
C MET A 204 2.41 -17.08 -7.83
N VAL A 205 1.42 -18.00 -7.80
CA VAL A 205 1.15 -18.92 -8.90
C VAL A 205 0.70 -18.17 -10.15
N VAL A 206 -0.20 -17.19 -10.01
CA VAL A 206 -0.66 -16.35 -11.13
C VAL A 206 0.51 -15.60 -11.76
N LEU A 207 1.41 -15.05 -10.95
CA LEU A 207 2.60 -14.33 -11.45
C LEU A 207 3.56 -15.27 -12.18
N LEU A 208 3.83 -16.47 -11.64
CA LEU A 208 4.67 -17.48 -12.30
C LEU A 208 4.09 -17.93 -13.64
N LEU A 209 2.77 -18.17 -13.70
CA LEU A 209 2.09 -18.50 -14.95
C LEU A 209 2.17 -17.33 -15.94
N GLY A 210 2.01 -16.10 -15.49
CA GLY A 210 2.19 -14.89 -16.30
C GLY A 210 3.59 -14.82 -16.92
N PHE A 211 4.63 -15.05 -16.15
CA PHE A 211 6.00 -15.12 -16.67
C PHE A 211 6.21 -16.26 -17.67
N ALA A 212 5.67 -17.46 -17.39
CA ALA A 212 5.77 -18.57 -18.31
C ALA A 212 5.10 -18.28 -19.65
N VAL A 213 3.93 -17.64 -19.64
CA VAL A 213 3.23 -17.21 -20.86
C VAL A 213 4.03 -16.14 -21.62
N LEU A 214 4.55 -15.13 -20.92
CA LEU A 214 5.35 -14.07 -21.56
C LEU A 214 6.64 -14.59 -22.18
N THR A 215 7.32 -15.53 -21.53
CA THR A 215 8.55 -16.15 -22.09
C THR A 215 8.28 -17.10 -23.26
N ALA A 216 7.10 -17.72 -23.26
CA ALA A 216 6.68 -18.60 -24.36
C ALA A 216 6.08 -17.85 -25.57
N SER A 217 5.66 -16.61 -25.38
CA SER A 217 5.08 -15.77 -26.43
C SER A 217 6.19 -15.06 -27.19
N PRO A 218 6.35 -15.24 -28.52
CA PRO A 218 7.33 -14.54 -29.34
C PRO A 218 6.85 -13.12 -29.70
N LEU A 219 6.09 -12.47 -28.81
CA LEU A 219 5.67 -11.09 -29.04
C LEU A 219 6.90 -10.19 -28.93
N PRO A 220 7.23 -9.41 -29.98
CA PRO A 220 8.28 -8.41 -29.87
C PRO A 220 7.86 -7.41 -28.80
N ILE A 221 8.67 -7.31 -27.75
CA ILE A 221 8.56 -6.29 -26.71
C ILE A 221 9.02 -4.96 -27.28
#